data_5663da1fa2303e9748224c4cab6f26e6
#
_entry.id   5663da1fa2303e9748224c4cab6f26e6
#
_cell.length_a   1.000
_cell.length_b   1.000
_cell.length_c   1.000
_cell.angle_alpha   90.00
_cell.angle_beta   90.00
_cell.angle_gamma   90.00
#
_symmetry.space_group_name_H-M   'P 1'
#
loop_
_entity.id
_entity.type
_entity.pdbx_description
1 polymer ?
#
loop_
_entity_poly.entity_id
_entity_poly.type
_entity_poly.pdbx_seq_one_letter_code
_entity_poly.pdbx_strand_id
1 'polypeptide(L)'
;MGDLLFLLSWTPVLLLAVLAVFFRCSALALSIYGCLFTFLLVITAFRTPWTGALLSAVDGALTMLPLLLVIFAGILLSSLLMKTGSLTRIVGWFMSGVRTAFQRDLLITLGVGNFMEGASVIAEPVVAPMLHAAGVSPVGSAALSIIGYAGLLALEMGGVIITILSLVTGLPAEELGIASAWLSIPAVVAMAACVPMYLDVAGGFRPYAAALACGLFLGITGLVFAIYLGFSVAGMSAGLALIIALILLGNRRLANSRGVFFDLAPFIFMIFMLLLVNAVPWLHELTARRLVLNIRIIPIHTITLQPFFSAYLYLAAAFCLSALLLKVPRRDLRTVLKSGFQKGWRASAAMGLFGAMGQMIAYSGYSDGFSVLDQLHNMPWVLSHGLKTYTGGLYVLFVPFLGWVGTFLTGYGTASLMLFGQLQVQAAGLLNVSAVWLSAGLAVGASLGSISSPFKIAIAAPMCGALGKEGQILRWTIPIGVVSSFLVGLVLLRVAG
;
A
#
# COMPACT_ATOMS: atom_id res chain seq x y z
N MET A 1 -12.06 35.41 4.09
CA MET A 1 -10.99 34.76 4.89
C MET A 1 -11.01 33.22 4.71
N GLY A 2 -12.19 32.59 4.67
CA GLY A 2 -12.32 31.14 4.44
C GLY A 2 -11.76 30.64 3.12
N ASP A 3 -12.02 31.35 2.01
CA ASP A 3 -11.54 30.96 0.69
C ASP A 3 -10.01 31.01 0.56
N LEU A 4 -9.38 31.98 1.21
CA LEU A 4 -7.91 32.07 1.22
C LEU A 4 -7.29 30.90 1.99
N LEU A 5 -7.80 30.57 3.17
CA LEU A 5 -7.33 29.42 3.96
C LEU A 5 -7.60 28.10 3.24
N PHE A 6 -8.73 27.98 2.54
CA PHE A 6 -9.01 26.82 1.70
C PHE A 6 -7.96 26.65 0.60
N LEU A 7 -7.63 27.71 -0.14
CA LEU A 7 -6.57 27.66 -1.15
C LEU A 7 -5.21 27.36 -0.54
N LEU A 8 -4.87 28.00 0.58
CA LEU A 8 -3.61 27.75 1.30
C LEU A 8 -3.51 26.30 1.81
N SER A 9 -4.63 25.67 2.17
CA SER A 9 -4.62 24.27 2.61
C SER A 9 -4.22 23.27 1.51
N TRP A 10 -4.37 23.62 0.24
CA TRP A 10 -3.91 22.81 -0.90
C TRP A 10 -2.43 23.02 -1.23
N THR A 11 -1.81 24.10 -0.74
CA THR A 11 -0.43 24.46 -1.14
C THR A 11 0.62 23.40 -0.79
N PRO A 12 0.55 22.62 0.31
CA PRO A 12 1.50 21.53 0.54
C PRO A 12 1.45 20.46 -0.56
N VAL A 13 0.24 20.08 -0.98
CA VAL A 13 0.04 19.07 -2.05
C VAL A 13 0.46 19.64 -3.41
N LEU A 14 0.14 20.90 -3.69
CA LEU A 14 0.55 21.57 -4.92
C LEU A 14 2.07 21.72 -5.00
N LEU A 15 2.73 22.03 -3.88
CA LEU A 15 4.19 22.07 -3.81
C LEU A 15 4.79 20.70 -4.15
N LEU A 16 4.28 19.62 -3.56
CA LEU A 16 4.72 18.27 -3.89
C LEU A 16 4.51 17.96 -5.37
N ALA A 17 3.37 18.37 -5.94
CA ALA A 17 3.06 18.16 -7.36
C ALA A 17 4.09 18.88 -8.26
N VAL A 18 4.38 20.16 -7.98
CA VAL A 18 5.36 20.93 -8.73
C VAL A 18 6.75 20.31 -8.63
N LEU A 19 7.19 19.97 -7.41
CA LEU A 19 8.52 19.38 -7.18
C LEU A 19 8.64 17.99 -7.82
N ALA A 20 7.58 17.17 -7.79
CA ALA A 20 7.59 15.83 -8.37
C ALA A 20 7.56 15.88 -9.91
N VAL A 21 6.68 16.68 -10.51
CA VAL A 21 6.44 16.68 -11.95
C VAL A 21 7.47 17.51 -12.71
N PHE A 22 7.74 18.72 -12.27
CA PHE A 22 8.63 19.66 -12.99
C PHE A 22 10.09 19.48 -12.59
N PHE A 23 10.38 19.32 -11.29
CA PHE A 23 11.75 19.19 -10.79
C PHE A 23 12.22 17.73 -10.64
N ARG A 24 11.33 16.76 -10.80
CA ARG A 24 11.62 15.32 -10.68
C ARG A 24 12.38 14.96 -9.40
N CYS A 25 12.02 15.59 -8.29
CA CYS A 25 12.66 15.39 -7.00
C CYS A 25 12.46 13.93 -6.53
N SER A 26 13.45 13.39 -5.82
CA SER A 26 13.31 12.10 -5.15
C SER A 26 12.28 12.17 -4.02
N ALA A 27 11.69 11.02 -3.63
CA ALA A 27 10.73 10.96 -2.54
C ALA A 27 11.27 11.54 -1.22
N LEU A 28 12.56 11.34 -0.93
CA LEU A 28 13.21 11.93 0.25
C LEU A 28 13.29 13.46 0.15
N ALA A 29 13.66 14.02 -1.02
CA ALA A 29 13.68 15.46 -1.21
C ALA A 29 12.27 16.07 -1.11
N LEU A 30 11.27 15.42 -1.72
CA LEU A 30 9.86 15.80 -1.62
C LEU A 30 9.39 15.85 -0.17
N SER A 31 9.71 14.83 0.61
CA SER A 31 9.31 14.77 2.03
C SER A 31 10.01 15.84 2.88
N ILE A 32 11.28 16.16 2.61
CA ILE A 32 12.00 17.22 3.32
C ILE A 32 11.37 18.59 3.01
N TYR A 33 11.24 18.95 1.72
CA TYR A 33 10.68 20.24 1.32
C TYR A 33 9.21 20.36 1.73
N GLY A 34 8.41 19.30 1.56
CA GLY A 34 7.01 19.25 1.98
C GLY A 34 6.85 19.43 3.48
N CYS A 35 7.66 18.74 4.28
CA CYS A 35 7.64 18.84 5.75
C CYS A 35 8.02 20.25 6.23
N LEU A 36 9.11 20.82 5.72
CA LEU A 36 9.55 22.17 6.07
C LEU A 36 8.52 23.24 5.67
N PHE A 37 7.99 23.13 4.45
CA PHE A 37 6.96 24.05 3.97
C PHE A 37 5.69 23.96 4.82
N THR A 38 5.22 22.73 5.12
CA THR A 38 4.04 22.52 5.96
C THR A 38 4.25 23.06 7.37
N PHE A 39 5.43 22.83 7.95
CA PHE A 39 5.77 23.40 9.26
C PHE A 39 5.64 24.92 9.29
N LEU A 40 6.21 25.60 8.30
CA LEU A 40 6.09 27.07 8.19
C LEU A 40 4.63 27.50 7.96
N LEU A 41 3.91 26.80 7.09
CA LEU A 41 2.51 27.11 6.76
C LEU A 41 1.60 27.01 7.97
N VAL A 42 1.71 25.91 8.75
CA VAL A 42 0.82 25.71 9.92
C VAL A 42 1.09 26.74 11.03
N ILE A 43 2.33 27.19 11.19
CA ILE A 43 2.67 28.23 12.17
C ILE A 43 2.18 29.60 11.70
N THR A 44 2.38 29.95 10.44
CA THR A 44 2.11 31.30 9.95
C THR A 44 0.64 31.51 9.57
N ALA A 45 0.09 30.65 8.73
CA ALA A 45 -1.27 30.81 8.21
C ALA A 45 -2.35 30.14 9.10
N PHE A 46 -2.02 29.02 9.75
CA PHE A 46 -2.96 28.24 10.57
C PHE A 46 -2.74 28.43 12.07
N ARG A 47 -1.95 29.45 12.47
CA ARG A 47 -1.79 29.90 13.86
C ARG A 47 -1.47 28.79 14.88
N THR A 48 -0.87 27.70 14.41
CA THR A 48 -0.46 26.60 15.29
C THR A 48 0.80 27.01 16.05
N PRO A 49 0.88 26.89 17.37
CA PRO A 49 2.11 27.13 18.12
C PRO A 49 3.26 26.28 17.57
N TRP A 50 4.46 26.82 17.50
CA TRP A 50 5.62 26.09 16.94
C TRP A 50 5.95 24.82 17.73
N THR A 51 5.70 24.81 19.04
CA THR A 51 5.82 23.62 19.91
C THR A 51 4.82 22.56 19.52
N GLY A 52 3.55 22.93 19.29
CA GLY A 52 2.49 22.04 18.82
C GLY A 52 2.80 21.47 17.44
N ALA A 53 3.29 22.29 16.51
CA ALA A 53 3.69 21.84 15.18
C ALA A 53 4.85 20.83 15.25
N LEU A 54 5.86 21.07 16.12
CA LEU A 54 6.99 20.17 16.30
C LEU A 54 6.57 18.84 16.94
N LEU A 55 5.74 18.90 17.98
CA LEU A 55 5.20 17.68 18.65
C LEU A 55 4.35 16.87 17.67
N SER A 56 3.51 17.51 16.86
CA SER A 56 2.73 16.85 15.81
C SER A 56 3.65 16.20 14.76
N ALA A 57 4.76 16.85 14.39
CA ALA A 57 5.71 16.25 13.45
C ALA A 57 6.37 14.99 14.03
N VAL A 58 6.77 15.00 15.30
CA VAL A 58 7.35 13.83 15.99
C VAL A 58 6.30 12.71 16.10
N ASP A 59 5.08 13.06 16.50
CA ASP A 59 3.96 12.11 16.59
C ASP A 59 3.69 11.43 15.25
N GLY A 60 3.67 12.20 14.16
CA GLY A 60 3.47 11.68 12.81
C GLY A 60 4.59 10.76 12.32
N ALA A 61 5.83 11.11 12.60
CA ALA A 61 6.97 10.25 12.27
C ALA A 61 6.89 8.90 13.02
N LEU A 62 6.47 8.92 14.30
CA LEU A 62 6.29 7.71 15.11
C LEU A 62 5.04 6.92 14.71
N THR A 63 3.98 7.57 14.25
CA THR A 63 2.78 6.90 13.70
C THR A 63 3.14 6.00 12.52
N MET A 64 4.19 6.34 11.76
CA MET A 64 4.67 5.52 10.65
C MET A 64 5.53 4.32 11.08
N LEU A 65 5.89 4.20 12.36
CA LEU A 65 6.81 3.16 12.85
C LEU A 65 6.38 1.72 12.50
N PRO A 66 5.09 1.30 12.60
CA PRO A 66 4.69 -0.05 12.18
C PRO A 66 5.06 -0.34 10.72
N LEU A 67 4.82 0.62 9.82
CA LEU A 67 5.16 0.50 8.41
C LEU A 67 6.68 0.40 8.21
N LEU A 68 7.45 1.27 8.88
CA LEU A 68 8.92 1.25 8.76
C LEU A 68 9.49 -0.10 9.17
N LEU A 69 8.97 -0.70 10.22
CA LEU A 69 9.38 -2.03 10.69
C LEU A 69 9.01 -3.12 9.68
N VAL A 70 7.79 -3.08 9.09
CA VAL A 70 7.38 -4.03 8.03
C VAL A 70 8.29 -3.90 6.81
N ILE A 71 8.54 -2.69 6.33
CA ILE A 71 9.39 -2.46 5.15
C ILE A 71 10.80 -2.96 5.40
N PHE A 72 11.39 -2.64 6.55
CA PHE A 72 12.75 -3.09 6.88
C PHE A 72 12.83 -4.62 6.92
N ALA A 73 11.92 -5.28 7.65
CA ALA A 73 11.86 -6.74 7.73
C ALA A 73 11.61 -7.38 6.36
N GLY A 74 10.70 -6.80 5.56
CA GLY A 74 10.39 -7.24 4.20
C GLY A 74 11.58 -7.11 3.23
N ILE A 75 12.32 -5.99 3.28
CA ILE A 75 13.54 -5.80 2.48
C ILE A 75 14.61 -6.84 2.87
N LEU A 76 14.77 -7.13 4.14
CA LEU A 76 15.75 -8.13 4.61
C LEU A 76 15.36 -9.53 4.13
N LEU A 77 14.11 -9.93 4.32
CA LEU A 77 13.60 -11.23 3.85
C LEU A 77 13.72 -11.36 2.35
N SER A 78 13.22 -10.37 1.58
CA SER A 78 13.32 -10.34 0.12
C SER A 78 14.76 -10.44 -0.37
N SER A 79 15.67 -9.64 0.20
CA SER A 79 17.09 -9.66 -0.17
C SER A 79 17.76 -11.02 0.10
N LEU A 80 17.38 -11.69 1.19
CA LEU A 80 17.86 -13.02 1.54
C LEU A 80 17.37 -14.06 0.54
N LEU A 81 16.07 -14.09 0.27
CA LEU A 81 15.43 -15.03 -0.65
C LEU A 81 15.89 -14.84 -2.10
N MET A 82 16.13 -13.58 -2.52
CA MET A 82 16.74 -13.29 -3.82
C MET A 82 18.18 -13.82 -3.89
N LYS A 83 19.00 -13.55 -2.86
CA LYS A 83 20.41 -13.96 -2.83
C LYS A 83 20.58 -15.47 -2.85
N THR A 84 19.68 -16.21 -2.18
CA THR A 84 19.66 -17.68 -2.14
C THR A 84 19.03 -18.33 -3.37
N GLY A 85 18.42 -17.54 -4.27
CA GLY A 85 17.66 -18.01 -5.45
C GLY A 85 16.33 -18.66 -5.07
N SER A 86 15.89 -18.57 -3.81
CA SER A 86 14.64 -19.18 -3.33
C SER A 86 13.42 -18.64 -4.07
N LEU A 87 13.34 -17.32 -4.28
CA LEU A 87 12.22 -16.73 -5.03
C LEU A 87 12.13 -17.28 -6.45
N THR A 88 13.25 -17.39 -7.14
CA THR A 88 13.30 -17.96 -8.51
C THR A 88 12.82 -19.40 -8.53
N ARG A 89 13.22 -20.22 -7.54
CA ARG A 89 12.78 -21.62 -7.43
C ARG A 89 11.28 -21.73 -7.12
N ILE A 90 10.76 -20.92 -6.18
CA ILE A 90 9.33 -20.90 -5.84
C ILE A 90 8.50 -20.58 -7.07
N VAL A 91 8.82 -19.50 -7.77
CA VAL A 91 8.01 -19.06 -8.91
C VAL A 91 8.18 -20.00 -10.11
N GLY A 92 9.39 -20.54 -10.34
CA GLY A 92 9.63 -21.57 -11.33
C GLY A 92 8.77 -22.82 -11.07
N TRP A 93 8.60 -23.18 -9.79
CA TRP A 93 7.72 -24.30 -9.40
C TRP A 93 6.25 -23.99 -9.67
N PHE A 94 5.76 -22.80 -9.31
CA PHE A 94 4.38 -22.40 -9.65
C PHE A 94 4.13 -22.42 -11.17
N MET A 95 5.08 -21.90 -11.96
CA MET A 95 4.96 -21.90 -13.43
C MET A 95 4.92 -23.30 -14.03
N SER A 96 5.51 -24.32 -13.39
CA SER A 96 5.47 -25.68 -13.91
C SER A 96 4.06 -26.27 -13.94
N GLY A 97 3.12 -25.73 -13.12
CA GLY A 97 1.73 -26.18 -13.04
C GLY A 97 0.78 -25.61 -14.10
N VAL A 98 1.21 -24.57 -14.86
CA VAL A 98 0.35 -23.91 -15.86
C VAL A 98 0.59 -24.40 -17.27
N ARG A 99 -0.46 -24.34 -18.13
CA ARG A 99 -0.43 -24.95 -19.45
C ARG A 99 -0.14 -23.98 -20.59
N THR A 100 -0.71 -22.78 -20.55
CA THR A 100 -0.62 -21.80 -21.63
C THR A 100 0.25 -20.62 -21.25
N ALA A 101 0.85 -19.91 -22.23
CA ALA A 101 1.61 -18.69 -21.99
C ALA A 101 0.74 -17.62 -21.28
N PHE A 102 -0.48 -17.42 -21.75
CA PHE A 102 -1.39 -16.44 -21.15
C PHE A 102 -1.76 -16.78 -19.69
N GLN A 103 -2.01 -18.07 -19.37
CA GLN A 103 -2.25 -18.53 -18.01
C GLN A 103 -1.03 -18.30 -17.11
N ARG A 104 0.19 -18.53 -17.65
CA ARG A 104 1.46 -18.25 -16.97
C ARG A 104 1.57 -16.75 -16.65
N ASP A 105 1.27 -15.89 -17.62
CA ASP A 105 1.40 -14.44 -17.47
C ASP A 105 0.37 -13.88 -16.47
N LEU A 106 -0.86 -14.42 -16.44
CA LEU A 106 -1.85 -14.14 -15.39
C LEU A 106 -1.37 -14.62 -14.00
N LEU A 107 -0.78 -15.82 -13.92
CA LEU A 107 -0.26 -16.36 -12.67
C LEU A 107 0.87 -15.48 -12.13
N ILE A 108 1.81 -15.05 -12.97
CA ILE A 108 2.93 -14.19 -12.57
C ILE A 108 2.38 -12.82 -12.15
N THR A 109 1.54 -12.20 -12.97
CA THR A 109 1.05 -10.83 -12.76
C THR A 109 0.13 -10.75 -11.54
N LEU A 110 -0.97 -11.50 -11.55
CA LEU A 110 -2.02 -11.39 -10.55
C LEU A 110 -1.77 -12.29 -9.34
N GLY A 111 -1.32 -13.52 -9.56
CA GLY A 111 -1.09 -14.49 -8.49
C GLY A 111 0.16 -14.16 -7.68
N VAL A 112 1.34 -14.21 -8.34
CA VAL A 112 2.63 -13.99 -7.68
C VAL A 112 2.76 -12.56 -7.20
N GLY A 113 2.30 -11.57 -7.97
CA GLY A 113 2.33 -10.17 -7.58
C GLY A 113 1.64 -9.93 -6.23
N ASN A 114 0.37 -10.35 -6.10
CA ASN A 114 -0.39 -10.19 -4.85
C ASN A 114 0.17 -11.07 -3.71
N PHE A 115 0.61 -12.28 -4.00
CA PHE A 115 1.22 -13.14 -2.98
C PHE A 115 2.48 -12.49 -2.39
N MET A 116 3.36 -11.93 -3.23
CA MET A 116 4.61 -11.30 -2.81
C MET A 116 4.37 -10.00 -2.03
N GLU A 117 3.59 -9.07 -2.57
CA GLU A 117 3.29 -7.81 -1.87
C GLU A 117 2.50 -8.07 -0.59
N GLY A 118 1.56 -9.02 -0.59
CA GLY A 118 0.86 -9.46 0.61
C GLY A 118 1.80 -9.98 1.69
N ALA A 119 2.85 -10.67 1.28
CA ALA A 119 3.94 -11.14 2.15
C ALA A 119 4.98 -10.05 2.47
N SER A 120 4.73 -8.81 2.13
CA SER A 120 5.66 -7.66 2.29
C SER A 120 7.01 -7.85 1.56
N VAL A 121 7.01 -8.66 0.52
CA VAL A 121 8.14 -8.85 -0.39
C VAL A 121 7.87 -8.02 -1.63
N ILE A 122 8.72 -7.03 -1.91
CA ILE A 122 8.58 -6.14 -3.06
C ILE A 122 8.48 -6.97 -4.35
N ALA A 123 7.36 -6.84 -5.07
CA ALA A 123 7.05 -7.72 -6.21
C ALA A 123 7.81 -7.32 -7.49
N GLU A 124 8.05 -6.04 -7.73
CA GLU A 124 8.61 -5.54 -8.99
C GLU A 124 9.96 -6.19 -9.37
N PRO A 125 10.95 -6.35 -8.45
CA PRO A 125 12.22 -6.97 -8.79
C PRO A 125 12.12 -8.46 -9.16
N VAL A 126 10.99 -9.09 -8.88
CA VAL A 126 10.74 -10.50 -9.18
C VAL A 126 9.82 -10.64 -10.39
N VAL A 127 8.68 -9.96 -10.37
CA VAL A 127 7.63 -10.08 -11.39
C VAL A 127 8.06 -9.47 -12.73
N ALA A 128 8.70 -8.27 -12.72
CA ALA A 128 9.08 -7.60 -13.95
C ALA A 128 10.09 -8.41 -14.80
N PRO A 129 11.23 -8.92 -14.26
CA PRO A 129 12.15 -9.73 -15.05
C PRO A 129 11.55 -11.07 -15.48
N MET A 130 10.63 -11.65 -14.70
CA MET A 130 9.96 -12.89 -15.06
C MET A 130 9.02 -12.73 -16.25
N LEU A 131 8.20 -11.68 -16.26
CA LEU A 131 7.35 -11.34 -17.39
C LEU A 131 8.20 -11.06 -18.64
N HIS A 132 9.31 -10.34 -18.48
CA HIS A 132 10.22 -10.08 -19.59
C HIS A 132 10.85 -11.36 -20.13
N ALA A 133 11.32 -12.27 -19.27
CA ALA A 133 11.82 -13.59 -19.66
C ALA A 133 10.73 -14.48 -20.28
N ALA A 134 9.46 -14.25 -19.95
CA ALA A 134 8.31 -14.90 -20.56
C ALA A 134 7.95 -14.36 -21.97
N GLY A 135 8.64 -13.31 -22.44
CA GLY A 135 8.43 -12.71 -23.76
C GLY A 135 7.57 -11.44 -23.76
N VAL A 136 7.14 -10.95 -22.58
CA VAL A 136 6.42 -9.68 -22.48
C VAL A 136 7.38 -8.51 -22.78
N SER A 137 6.89 -7.48 -23.47
CA SER A 137 7.69 -6.30 -23.78
C SER A 137 8.25 -5.64 -22.51
N PRO A 138 9.41 -4.95 -22.57
CA PRO A 138 9.98 -4.29 -21.38
C PRO A 138 9.01 -3.32 -20.68
N VAL A 139 8.31 -2.49 -21.47
CA VAL A 139 7.31 -1.54 -20.93
C VAL A 139 6.13 -2.27 -20.31
N GLY A 140 5.63 -3.34 -20.98
CA GLY A 140 4.54 -4.17 -20.44
C GLY A 140 4.95 -4.90 -19.15
N SER A 141 6.17 -5.45 -19.11
CA SER A 141 6.69 -6.15 -17.92
C SER A 141 6.80 -5.23 -16.71
N ALA A 142 7.31 -4.01 -16.90
CA ALA A 142 7.37 -3.00 -15.84
C ALA A 142 5.96 -2.57 -15.38
N ALA A 143 5.05 -2.28 -16.31
CA ALA A 143 3.69 -1.88 -15.97
C ALA A 143 2.93 -3.00 -15.24
N LEU A 144 2.94 -4.21 -15.78
CA LEU A 144 2.22 -5.36 -15.23
C LEU A 144 2.75 -5.79 -13.86
N SER A 145 4.04 -5.59 -13.58
CA SER A 145 4.61 -5.90 -12.26
C SER A 145 4.03 -5.06 -11.13
N ILE A 146 3.43 -3.91 -11.45
CA ILE A 146 2.77 -3.03 -10.49
C ILE A 146 1.24 -3.18 -10.58
N ILE A 147 0.69 -3.21 -11.79
CA ILE A 147 -0.76 -3.38 -12.04
C ILE A 147 -1.27 -4.64 -11.36
N GLY A 148 -0.50 -5.72 -11.36
CA GLY A 148 -0.92 -7.02 -10.85
C GLY A 148 -1.38 -7.01 -9.40
N TYR A 149 -0.77 -6.25 -8.54
CA TYR A 149 -1.11 -6.20 -7.12
C TYR A 149 -1.84 -4.91 -6.70
N ALA A 150 -1.79 -3.85 -7.50
CA ALA A 150 -2.26 -2.52 -7.10
C ALA A 150 -3.74 -2.49 -6.63
N GLY A 151 -4.58 -3.38 -7.16
CA GLY A 151 -5.99 -3.43 -6.77
C GLY A 151 -6.24 -3.93 -5.34
N LEU A 152 -5.37 -4.80 -4.80
CA LEU A 152 -5.47 -5.36 -3.44
C LEU A 152 -4.47 -4.74 -2.46
N LEU A 153 -3.60 -3.83 -2.89
CA LEU A 153 -2.50 -3.30 -2.09
C LEU A 153 -2.95 -2.73 -0.73
N ALA A 154 -4.19 -2.23 -0.60
CA ALA A 154 -4.74 -1.79 0.68
C ALA A 154 -4.72 -2.89 1.75
N LEU A 155 -4.88 -4.17 1.35
CA LEU A 155 -4.90 -5.35 2.22
C LEU A 155 -3.56 -6.09 2.26
N GLU A 156 -2.54 -5.56 1.60
CA GLU A 156 -1.23 -6.19 1.49
C GLU A 156 -0.26 -5.70 2.56
N MET A 157 1.00 -6.08 2.43
CA MET A 157 2.06 -5.75 3.40
C MET A 157 1.69 -6.12 4.85
N GLY A 158 1.02 -7.28 5.04
CA GLY A 158 0.60 -7.74 6.35
C GLY A 158 -0.44 -6.82 7.03
N GLY A 159 -1.25 -6.11 6.23
CA GLY A 159 -2.30 -5.22 6.72
C GLY A 159 -1.81 -3.89 7.29
N VAL A 160 -0.52 -3.56 7.16
CA VAL A 160 0.05 -2.35 7.77
C VAL A 160 -0.55 -1.06 7.21
N ILE A 161 -1.03 -1.06 5.96
CA ILE A 161 -1.69 0.10 5.34
C ILE A 161 -2.97 0.43 6.10
N ILE A 162 -3.79 -0.57 6.43
CA ILE A 162 -4.99 -0.42 7.25
C ILE A 162 -4.64 -0.02 8.69
N THR A 163 -3.57 -0.57 9.24
CA THR A 163 -3.08 -0.18 10.59
C THR A 163 -2.72 1.31 10.64
N ILE A 164 -1.99 1.83 9.64
CA ILE A 164 -1.67 3.26 9.56
C ILE A 164 -2.93 4.10 9.37
N LEU A 165 -3.85 3.67 8.51
CA LEU A 165 -5.13 4.37 8.33
C LEU A 165 -5.92 4.45 9.64
N SER A 166 -5.99 3.35 10.40
CA SER A 166 -6.63 3.30 11.72
C SER A 166 -5.96 4.25 12.71
N LEU A 167 -4.62 4.28 12.77
CA LEU A 167 -3.88 5.20 13.64
C LEU A 167 -4.13 6.66 13.27
N VAL A 168 -4.20 6.99 11.98
CA VAL A 168 -4.42 8.37 11.51
C VAL A 168 -5.86 8.83 11.75
N THR A 169 -6.83 7.94 11.50
CA THR A 169 -8.26 8.31 11.53
C THR A 169 -8.92 8.09 12.91
N GLY A 170 -8.32 7.24 13.75
CA GLY A 170 -8.93 6.79 15.01
C GLY A 170 -10.05 5.76 14.82
N LEU A 171 -10.27 5.28 13.57
CA LEU A 171 -11.33 4.31 13.24
C LEU A 171 -10.84 2.86 13.46
N PRO A 172 -11.78 1.91 13.77
CA PRO A 172 -11.42 0.52 14.00
C PRO A 172 -10.76 -0.13 12.77
N ALA A 173 -9.60 -0.75 12.94
CA ALA A 173 -8.83 -1.35 11.85
C ALA A 173 -9.59 -2.49 11.15
N GLU A 174 -10.35 -3.28 11.89
CA GLU A 174 -11.15 -4.38 11.33
C GLU A 174 -12.23 -3.87 10.36
N GLU A 175 -12.98 -2.82 10.76
CA GLU A 175 -14.00 -2.21 9.91
C GLU A 175 -13.39 -1.58 8.66
N LEU A 176 -12.27 -0.86 8.82
CA LEU A 176 -11.50 -0.29 7.71
C LEU A 176 -10.99 -1.38 6.77
N GLY A 177 -10.51 -2.50 7.31
CA GLY A 177 -10.04 -3.65 6.54
C GLY A 177 -11.14 -4.28 5.69
N ILE A 178 -12.31 -4.54 6.28
CA ILE A 178 -13.47 -5.12 5.57
C ILE A 178 -14.00 -4.15 4.51
N ALA A 179 -14.15 -2.86 4.83
CA ALA A 179 -14.61 -1.85 3.88
C ALA A 179 -13.61 -1.68 2.72
N SER A 180 -12.30 -1.69 3.01
CA SER A 180 -11.26 -1.66 1.98
C SER A 180 -11.28 -2.90 1.10
N ALA A 181 -11.52 -4.09 1.68
CA ALA A 181 -11.65 -5.33 0.93
C ALA A 181 -12.84 -5.29 -0.05
N TRP A 182 -13.96 -4.77 0.39
CA TRP A 182 -15.15 -4.55 -0.46
C TRP A 182 -14.84 -3.63 -1.64
N LEU A 183 -14.23 -2.47 -1.38
CA LEU A 183 -13.89 -1.49 -2.42
C LEU A 183 -12.72 -1.95 -3.29
N SER A 184 -11.91 -2.90 -2.83
CA SER A 184 -10.85 -3.52 -3.63
C SER A 184 -11.40 -4.43 -4.74
N ILE A 185 -12.64 -4.94 -4.65
CA ILE A 185 -13.23 -5.79 -5.71
C ILE A 185 -13.24 -5.03 -7.05
N PRO A 186 -13.90 -3.87 -7.19
CA PRO A 186 -13.87 -3.12 -8.45
C PRO A 186 -12.46 -2.67 -8.85
N ALA A 187 -11.59 -2.37 -7.89
CA ALA A 187 -10.21 -1.98 -8.15
C ALA A 187 -9.42 -3.13 -8.80
N VAL A 188 -9.47 -4.33 -8.23
CA VAL A 188 -8.78 -5.52 -8.76
C VAL A 188 -9.33 -5.93 -10.13
N VAL A 189 -10.65 -5.87 -10.30
CA VAL A 189 -11.29 -6.17 -11.59
C VAL A 189 -10.83 -5.19 -12.66
N ALA A 190 -10.75 -3.90 -12.35
CA ALA A 190 -10.23 -2.89 -13.28
C ALA A 190 -8.75 -3.13 -13.61
N MET A 191 -7.91 -3.47 -12.61
CA MET A 191 -6.50 -3.81 -12.83
C MET A 191 -6.34 -5.08 -13.68
N ALA A 192 -7.10 -6.12 -13.39
CA ALA A 192 -7.08 -7.36 -14.16
C ALA A 192 -7.51 -7.16 -15.62
N ALA A 193 -8.52 -6.31 -15.87
CA ALA A 193 -8.97 -5.95 -17.21
C ALA A 193 -7.86 -5.31 -18.07
N CYS A 194 -6.88 -4.65 -17.43
CA CYS A 194 -5.76 -4.04 -18.13
C CYS A 194 -4.66 -5.04 -18.52
N VAL A 195 -4.60 -6.23 -17.93
CA VAL A 195 -3.51 -7.19 -18.16
C VAL A 195 -3.40 -7.59 -19.65
N PRO A 196 -4.48 -7.96 -20.36
CA PRO A 196 -4.39 -8.33 -21.77
C PRO A 196 -3.90 -7.20 -22.69
N MET A 197 -4.03 -5.92 -22.27
CA MET A 197 -3.60 -4.76 -23.06
C MET A 197 -2.07 -4.69 -23.22
N TYR A 198 -1.32 -5.31 -22.32
CA TYR A 198 0.15 -5.31 -22.32
C TYR A 198 0.75 -6.64 -22.80
N LEU A 199 -0.10 -7.62 -23.09
CA LEU A 199 0.31 -8.93 -23.55
C LEU A 199 0.04 -9.06 -25.07
N ASP A 200 0.95 -9.68 -25.79
CA ASP A 200 0.78 -10.04 -27.21
C ASP A 200 -0.20 -11.22 -27.33
N VAL A 201 -1.46 -11.00 -26.96
CA VAL A 201 -2.52 -12.01 -27.09
C VAL A 201 -3.33 -11.75 -28.38
N ALA A 202 -3.61 -12.80 -29.11
CA ALA A 202 -4.49 -12.72 -30.27
C ALA A 202 -5.82 -12.07 -29.86
N GLY A 203 -6.23 -11.03 -30.60
CA GLY A 203 -7.41 -10.23 -30.32
C GLY A 203 -8.68 -11.10 -30.09
N GLY A 204 -9.49 -10.71 -29.15
CA GLY A 204 -10.77 -11.37 -28.85
C GLY A 204 -11.20 -11.19 -27.40
N PHE A 205 -12.45 -11.53 -27.10
CA PHE A 205 -13.03 -11.38 -25.77
C PHE A 205 -12.47 -12.36 -24.71
N ARG A 206 -11.99 -13.55 -25.13
CA ARG A 206 -11.56 -14.61 -24.22
C ARG A 206 -10.44 -14.23 -23.24
N PRO A 207 -9.35 -13.56 -23.64
CA PRO A 207 -8.30 -13.11 -22.72
C PRO A 207 -8.84 -12.12 -21.67
N TYR A 208 -9.68 -11.20 -22.08
CA TYR A 208 -10.30 -10.24 -21.16
C TYR A 208 -11.27 -10.93 -20.18
N ALA A 209 -12.09 -11.86 -20.64
CA ALA A 209 -12.98 -12.64 -19.78
C ALA A 209 -12.20 -13.45 -18.74
N ALA A 210 -11.10 -14.10 -19.12
CA ALA A 210 -10.26 -14.84 -18.19
C ALA A 210 -9.55 -13.91 -17.18
N ALA A 211 -9.03 -12.78 -17.61
CA ALA A 211 -8.42 -11.79 -16.72
C ALA A 211 -9.44 -11.20 -15.74
N LEU A 212 -10.65 -10.85 -16.21
CA LEU A 212 -11.76 -10.39 -15.37
C LEU A 212 -12.18 -11.45 -14.36
N ALA A 213 -12.26 -12.74 -14.77
CA ALA A 213 -12.56 -13.84 -13.86
C ALA A 213 -11.50 -14.00 -12.76
N CYS A 214 -10.20 -13.85 -13.11
CA CYS A 214 -9.11 -13.84 -12.14
C CYS A 214 -9.21 -12.65 -11.18
N GLY A 215 -9.50 -11.45 -11.70
CA GLY A 215 -9.69 -10.25 -10.89
C GLY A 215 -10.86 -10.38 -9.92
N LEU A 216 -12.01 -10.89 -10.41
CA LEU A 216 -13.17 -11.13 -9.57
C LEU A 216 -12.89 -12.18 -8.50
N PHE A 217 -12.22 -13.28 -8.86
CA PHE A 217 -11.78 -14.30 -7.91
C PHE A 217 -10.88 -13.73 -6.83
N LEU A 218 -9.87 -12.94 -7.20
CA LEU A 218 -8.99 -12.26 -6.24
C LEU A 218 -9.75 -11.31 -5.31
N GLY A 219 -10.62 -10.47 -5.86
CA GLY A 219 -11.39 -9.51 -5.07
C GLY A 219 -12.31 -10.21 -4.07
N ILE A 220 -13.05 -11.25 -4.52
CA ILE A 220 -13.96 -12.03 -3.65
C ILE A 220 -13.17 -12.81 -2.59
N THR A 221 -12.11 -13.49 -2.96
CA THR A 221 -11.27 -14.21 -1.98
C THR A 221 -10.60 -13.28 -1.00
N GLY A 222 -10.14 -12.10 -1.44
CA GLY A 222 -9.61 -11.07 -0.57
C GLY A 222 -10.64 -10.59 0.46
N LEU A 223 -11.89 -10.36 0.06
CA LEU A 223 -12.98 -10.00 0.96
C LEU A 223 -13.30 -11.13 1.94
N VAL A 224 -13.44 -12.38 1.44
CA VAL A 224 -13.72 -13.55 2.30
C VAL A 224 -12.62 -13.71 3.35
N PHE A 225 -11.36 -13.63 2.94
CA PHE A 225 -10.26 -13.74 3.89
C PHE A 225 -10.19 -12.55 4.86
N ALA A 226 -10.50 -11.33 4.43
CA ALA A 226 -10.56 -10.18 5.33
C ALA A 226 -11.63 -10.34 6.41
N ILE A 227 -12.78 -10.91 6.08
CA ILE A 227 -13.89 -11.15 7.03
C ILE A 227 -13.56 -12.30 8.01
N TYR A 228 -13.07 -13.44 7.51
CA TYR A 228 -12.94 -14.66 8.34
C TYR A 228 -11.55 -14.86 8.93
N LEU A 229 -10.49 -14.35 8.30
CA LEU A 229 -9.10 -14.58 8.68
C LEU A 229 -8.36 -13.30 9.09
N GLY A 230 -9.02 -12.16 8.92
CA GLY A 230 -8.46 -10.84 9.21
C GLY A 230 -7.76 -10.19 8.00
N PHE A 231 -7.81 -8.87 7.98
CA PHE A 231 -7.27 -8.05 6.89
C PHE A 231 -5.75 -8.19 6.69
N SER A 232 -5.02 -8.58 7.75
CA SER A 232 -3.55 -8.70 7.72
C SER A 232 -3.03 -9.86 6.87
N VAL A 233 -3.85 -10.88 6.60
CA VAL A 233 -3.51 -12.03 5.76
C VAL A 233 -4.25 -12.04 4.43
N ALA A 234 -5.23 -11.17 4.25
CA ALA A 234 -6.19 -11.23 3.16
C ALA A 234 -5.53 -11.14 1.77
N GLY A 235 -4.65 -10.16 1.54
CA GLY A 235 -3.98 -9.96 0.25
C GLY A 235 -3.09 -11.15 -0.14
N MET A 236 -2.22 -11.59 0.78
CA MET A 236 -1.33 -12.71 0.56
C MET A 236 -2.09 -14.02 0.31
N SER A 237 -3.12 -14.28 1.11
CA SER A 237 -3.93 -15.51 0.98
C SER A 237 -4.76 -15.51 -0.31
N ALA A 238 -5.27 -14.37 -0.75
CA ALA A 238 -5.98 -14.23 -2.03
C ALA A 238 -5.05 -14.50 -3.22
N GLY A 239 -3.83 -13.93 -3.20
CA GLY A 239 -2.80 -14.20 -4.22
C GLY A 239 -2.44 -15.69 -4.30
N LEU A 240 -2.24 -16.33 -3.13
CA LEU A 240 -1.97 -17.78 -3.06
C LEU A 240 -3.15 -18.61 -3.56
N ALA A 241 -4.38 -18.24 -3.21
CA ALA A 241 -5.58 -18.92 -3.68
C ALA A 241 -5.70 -18.85 -5.22
N LEU A 242 -5.40 -17.68 -5.83
CA LEU A 242 -5.39 -17.56 -7.28
C LEU A 242 -4.29 -18.42 -7.92
N ILE A 243 -3.09 -18.47 -7.35
CA ILE A 243 -2.01 -19.34 -7.82
C ILE A 243 -2.49 -20.80 -7.83
N ILE A 244 -3.07 -21.28 -6.73
CA ILE A 244 -3.60 -22.64 -6.61
C ILE A 244 -4.71 -22.88 -7.66
N ALA A 245 -5.65 -21.95 -7.80
CA ALA A 245 -6.74 -22.08 -8.78
C ALA A 245 -6.21 -22.18 -10.22
N LEU A 246 -5.24 -21.35 -10.59
CA LEU A 246 -4.63 -21.37 -11.93
C LEU A 246 -3.83 -22.66 -12.18
N ILE A 247 -3.12 -23.19 -11.18
CA ILE A 247 -2.41 -24.47 -11.27
C ILE A 247 -3.41 -25.63 -11.47
N LEU A 248 -4.50 -25.66 -10.69
CA LEU A 248 -5.54 -26.68 -10.82
C LEU A 248 -6.20 -26.63 -12.20
N LEU A 249 -6.51 -25.44 -12.71
CA LEU A 249 -7.05 -25.26 -14.07
C LEU A 249 -6.04 -25.63 -15.16
N GLY A 250 -4.74 -25.48 -14.90
CA GLY A 250 -3.66 -25.88 -15.80
C GLY A 250 -3.57 -27.39 -16.02
N ASN A 251 -4.05 -28.16 -15.06
CA ASN A 251 -4.09 -29.64 -15.07
C ASN A 251 -2.72 -30.27 -15.45
N ARG A 252 -1.62 -29.62 -15.04
CA ARG A 252 -0.26 -30.16 -15.16
C ARG A 252 0.25 -30.59 -13.79
N ARG A 253 1.01 -31.67 -13.77
CA ARG A 253 1.70 -32.10 -12.55
C ARG A 253 2.80 -31.09 -12.22
N LEU A 254 2.78 -30.57 -11.00
CA LEU A 254 3.87 -29.76 -10.47
C LEU A 254 5.20 -30.52 -10.52
N ALA A 255 6.26 -29.86 -10.88
CA ALA A 255 7.59 -30.44 -10.86
C ALA A 255 7.92 -30.92 -9.44
N ASN A 256 8.49 -32.13 -9.33
CA ASN A 256 8.89 -32.65 -8.01
C ASN A 256 10.09 -31.87 -7.50
N SER A 257 9.87 -31.06 -6.47
CA SER A 257 10.96 -30.27 -5.89
C SER A 257 10.88 -30.25 -4.36
N ARG A 258 11.57 -31.20 -3.75
CA ARG A 258 11.74 -31.26 -2.28
C ARG A 258 12.36 -29.99 -1.71
N GLY A 259 13.17 -29.25 -2.48
CA GLY A 259 13.82 -28.02 -2.05
C GLY A 259 12.85 -26.82 -1.91
N VAL A 260 11.81 -26.73 -2.75
CA VAL A 260 10.87 -25.59 -2.74
C VAL A 260 10.07 -25.52 -1.43
N PHE A 261 9.85 -26.63 -0.75
CA PHE A 261 9.16 -26.63 0.54
C PHE A 261 9.95 -25.80 1.59
N PHE A 262 11.27 -25.94 1.61
CA PHE A 262 12.13 -25.13 2.50
C PHE A 262 12.14 -23.65 2.07
N ASP A 263 12.09 -23.38 0.77
CA ASP A 263 12.00 -22.02 0.24
C ASP A 263 10.65 -21.36 0.60
N LEU A 264 9.55 -22.13 0.67
CA LEU A 264 8.20 -21.66 1.04
C LEU A 264 8.01 -21.56 2.57
N ALA A 265 8.84 -22.25 3.35
CA ALA A 265 8.68 -22.32 4.81
C ALA A 265 8.50 -20.95 5.50
N PRO A 266 9.24 -19.88 5.17
CA PRO A 266 9.05 -18.57 5.78
C PRO A 266 7.67 -17.96 5.50
N PHE A 267 7.13 -18.17 4.31
CA PHE A 267 5.79 -17.70 3.94
C PHE A 267 4.70 -18.50 4.66
N ILE A 268 4.85 -19.83 4.70
CA ILE A 268 3.93 -20.73 5.43
C ILE A 268 3.94 -20.37 6.92
N PHE A 269 5.12 -20.15 7.50
CA PHE A 269 5.26 -19.71 8.90
C PHE A 269 4.55 -18.39 9.14
N MET A 270 4.72 -17.40 8.26
CA MET A 270 4.11 -16.08 8.40
C MET A 270 2.58 -16.17 8.30
N ILE A 271 2.06 -16.90 7.28
CA ILE A 271 0.62 -17.13 7.14
C ILE A 271 0.07 -17.81 8.39
N PHE A 272 0.71 -18.88 8.84
CA PHE A 272 0.26 -19.64 10.00
C PHE A 272 0.22 -18.77 11.26
N MET A 273 1.25 -18.00 11.53
CA MET A 273 1.32 -17.13 12.71
C MET A 273 0.27 -16.00 12.65
N LEU A 274 0.11 -15.35 11.50
CA LEU A 274 -0.90 -14.31 11.34
C LEU A 274 -2.32 -14.89 11.44
N LEU A 275 -2.57 -16.09 10.90
CA LEU A 275 -3.83 -16.79 11.08
C LEU A 275 -4.08 -17.13 12.56
N LEU A 276 -3.06 -17.63 13.24
CA LEU A 276 -3.16 -18.02 14.64
C LEU A 276 -3.59 -16.84 15.54
N VAL A 277 -2.93 -15.68 15.37
CA VAL A 277 -3.26 -14.48 16.18
C VAL A 277 -4.59 -13.83 15.79
N ASN A 278 -5.10 -14.06 14.58
CA ASN A 278 -6.40 -13.55 14.15
C ASN A 278 -7.55 -14.51 14.50
N ALA A 279 -7.38 -15.83 14.29
CA ALA A 279 -8.45 -16.81 14.40
C ALA A 279 -8.68 -17.33 15.83
N VAL A 280 -7.66 -17.26 16.71
CA VAL A 280 -7.78 -17.78 18.09
C VAL A 280 -8.16 -16.64 19.04
N PRO A 281 -9.39 -16.60 19.58
CA PRO A 281 -9.90 -15.41 20.31
C PRO A 281 -9.04 -14.95 21.50
N TRP A 282 -8.57 -15.90 22.33
CA TRP A 282 -7.73 -15.54 23.48
C TRP A 282 -6.36 -15.00 23.06
N LEU A 283 -5.81 -15.50 21.96
CA LEU A 283 -4.53 -15.05 21.42
C LEU A 283 -4.68 -13.68 20.75
N HIS A 284 -5.79 -13.46 20.05
CA HIS A 284 -6.16 -12.16 19.51
C HIS A 284 -6.24 -11.11 20.63
N GLU A 285 -7.00 -11.40 21.70
CA GLU A 285 -7.10 -10.49 22.84
C GLU A 285 -5.74 -10.20 23.50
N LEU A 286 -4.92 -11.24 23.64
CA LEU A 286 -3.58 -11.10 24.21
C LEU A 286 -2.66 -10.23 23.35
N THR A 287 -2.60 -10.48 22.04
CA THR A 287 -1.64 -9.82 21.14
C THR A 287 -2.11 -8.47 20.63
N ALA A 288 -3.42 -8.29 20.41
CA ALA A 288 -3.99 -7.06 19.86
C ALA A 288 -4.40 -6.05 20.95
N ARG A 289 -4.66 -6.50 22.20
CA ARG A 289 -5.18 -5.62 23.25
C ARG A 289 -4.32 -5.56 24.53
N ARG A 290 -3.69 -6.68 24.96
CA ARG A 290 -2.93 -6.70 26.22
C ARG A 290 -1.44 -6.44 26.03
N LEU A 291 -0.80 -7.06 25.02
CA LEU A 291 0.62 -6.91 24.73
C LEU A 291 0.84 -5.75 23.72
N VAL A 292 0.40 -4.56 24.09
CA VAL A 292 0.49 -3.35 23.28
C VAL A 292 1.41 -2.32 23.93
N LEU A 293 2.11 -1.55 23.09
CA LEU A 293 2.94 -0.42 23.50
C LEU A 293 2.25 0.87 23.09
N ASN A 294 1.80 1.65 24.07
CA ASN A 294 1.15 2.93 23.83
C ASN A 294 2.19 4.06 23.95
N ILE A 295 2.42 4.76 22.85
CA ILE A 295 3.29 5.94 22.78
C ILE A 295 2.37 7.15 22.67
N ARG A 296 2.53 8.11 23.56
CA ARG A 296 1.72 9.32 23.61
C ARG A 296 2.63 10.54 23.59
N ILE A 297 2.77 11.15 22.43
CA ILE A 297 3.57 12.37 22.23
C ILE A 297 2.70 13.60 22.44
N ILE A 298 1.47 13.56 21.90
CA ILE A 298 0.47 14.60 22.07
C ILE A 298 -0.71 14.07 22.90
N PRO A 299 -1.38 14.89 23.71
CA PRO A 299 -2.42 14.42 24.63
C PRO A 299 -3.64 13.78 23.95
N ILE A 300 -3.95 14.21 22.73
CA ILE A 300 -5.15 13.82 22.00
C ILE A 300 -4.95 12.64 21.05
N HIS A 301 -3.73 12.13 20.92
CA HIS A 301 -3.41 11.00 20.04
C HIS A 301 -2.56 9.96 20.77
N THR A 302 -2.88 8.69 20.56
CA THR A 302 -2.12 7.57 21.12
C THR A 302 -1.73 6.62 20.00
N ILE A 303 -0.43 6.45 19.81
CA ILE A 303 0.12 5.49 18.87
C ILE A 303 0.19 4.14 19.55
N THR A 304 -0.72 3.25 19.19
CA THR A 304 -0.76 1.89 19.73
C THR A 304 0.04 0.96 18.82
N LEU A 305 1.21 0.56 19.29
CA LEU A 305 2.01 -0.47 18.62
C LEU A 305 1.60 -1.85 19.14
N GLN A 306 1.35 -2.78 18.24
CA GLN A 306 0.92 -4.14 18.52
C GLN A 306 1.99 -5.15 18.03
N PRO A 307 3.14 -5.29 18.73
CA PRO A 307 4.30 -6.03 18.23
C PRO A 307 3.97 -7.48 17.88
N PHE A 308 3.17 -8.13 18.73
CA PHE A 308 2.81 -9.54 18.59
C PHE A 308 1.59 -9.81 17.71
N PHE A 309 0.88 -8.77 17.31
CA PHE A 309 -0.25 -8.86 16.37
C PHE A 309 0.17 -8.49 14.94
N SER A 310 1.10 -7.54 14.81
CA SER A 310 1.51 -6.97 13.52
C SER A 310 2.49 -7.85 12.76
N ALA A 311 2.45 -7.77 11.44
CA ALA A 311 3.26 -8.59 10.52
C ALA A 311 4.78 -8.41 10.66
N TYR A 312 5.27 -7.25 11.13
CA TYR A 312 6.71 -6.97 11.18
C TYR A 312 7.50 -7.94 12.07
N LEU A 313 6.91 -8.41 13.17
CA LEU A 313 7.57 -9.39 14.04
C LEU A 313 7.71 -10.74 13.32
N TYR A 314 6.64 -11.18 12.66
CA TYR A 314 6.63 -12.46 11.94
C TYR A 314 7.50 -12.43 10.69
N LEU A 315 7.61 -11.26 10.03
CA LEU A 315 8.57 -11.05 8.94
C LEU A 315 10.03 -11.16 9.43
N ALA A 316 10.35 -10.54 10.56
CA ALA A 316 11.68 -10.65 11.15
C ALA A 316 11.98 -12.10 11.57
N ALA A 317 11.01 -12.80 12.16
CA ALA A 317 11.13 -14.21 12.50
C ALA A 317 11.26 -15.09 11.24
N ALA A 318 10.50 -14.81 10.17
CA ALA A 318 10.61 -15.49 8.88
C ALA A 318 11.99 -15.29 8.23
N PHE A 319 12.58 -14.10 8.35
CA PHE A 319 13.97 -13.84 7.92
C PHE A 319 14.97 -14.73 8.68
N CYS A 320 14.85 -14.78 10.01
CA CYS A 320 15.72 -15.64 10.84
C CYS A 320 15.53 -17.13 10.49
N LEU A 321 14.27 -17.57 10.34
CA LEU A 321 13.94 -18.94 9.95
C LEU A 321 14.54 -19.30 8.59
N SER A 322 14.40 -18.38 7.59
CA SER A 322 15.00 -18.56 6.26
C SER A 322 16.52 -18.69 6.33
N ALA A 323 17.18 -17.83 7.12
CA ALA A 323 18.63 -17.87 7.29
C ALA A 323 19.11 -19.20 7.88
N LEU A 324 18.35 -19.76 8.83
CA LEU A 324 18.63 -21.05 9.45
C LEU A 324 18.36 -22.23 8.51
N LEU A 325 17.19 -22.30 7.91
CA LEU A 325 16.78 -23.41 7.03
C LEU A 325 17.64 -23.50 5.77
N LEU A 326 17.97 -22.36 5.18
CA LEU A 326 18.82 -22.28 3.98
C LEU A 326 20.33 -22.30 4.33
N LYS A 327 20.68 -22.44 5.61
CA LYS A 327 22.07 -22.50 6.11
C LYS A 327 22.95 -21.38 5.57
N VAL A 328 22.41 -20.14 5.58
CA VAL A 328 23.09 -18.99 4.99
C VAL A 328 24.36 -18.64 5.78
N PRO A 329 25.55 -18.52 5.12
CA PRO A 329 26.79 -18.19 5.80
C PRO A 329 26.72 -16.81 6.47
N ARG A 330 27.36 -16.64 7.63
CA ARG A 330 27.41 -15.35 8.37
C ARG A 330 27.90 -14.18 7.52
N ARG A 331 28.83 -14.42 6.59
CA ARG A 331 29.33 -13.41 5.64
C ARG A 331 28.21 -12.89 4.73
N ASP A 332 27.38 -13.79 4.23
CA ASP A 332 26.27 -13.45 3.34
C ASP A 332 25.16 -12.74 4.11
N LEU A 333 24.89 -13.16 5.34
CA LEU A 333 23.94 -12.51 6.23
C LEU A 333 24.34 -11.05 6.51
N ARG A 334 25.62 -10.79 6.82
CA ARG A 334 26.15 -9.42 6.98
C ARG A 334 25.96 -8.57 5.71
N THR A 335 26.17 -9.17 4.55
CA THR A 335 25.97 -8.48 3.26
C THR A 335 24.51 -8.14 3.05
N VAL A 336 23.58 -9.05 3.35
CA VAL A 336 22.13 -8.83 3.27
C VAL A 336 21.71 -7.71 4.23
N LEU A 337 22.15 -7.75 5.49
CA LEU A 337 21.85 -6.71 6.47
C LEU A 337 22.36 -5.33 6.03
N LYS A 338 23.62 -5.24 5.57
CA LYS A 338 24.19 -3.99 5.06
C LYS A 338 23.46 -3.45 3.84
N SER A 339 23.19 -4.31 2.86
CA SER A 339 22.47 -3.91 1.64
C SER A 339 21.02 -3.55 1.93
N GLY A 340 20.36 -4.27 2.83
CA GLY A 340 19.00 -3.98 3.28
C GLY A 340 18.90 -2.60 3.94
N PHE A 341 19.83 -2.28 4.83
CA PHE A 341 19.90 -0.95 5.43
C PHE A 341 20.13 0.14 4.38
N GLN A 342 21.09 -0.05 3.48
CA GLN A 342 21.40 0.92 2.42
C GLN A 342 20.22 1.16 1.47
N LYS A 343 19.40 0.14 1.21
CA LYS A 343 18.20 0.27 0.36
C LYS A 343 17.03 0.89 1.12
N GLY A 344 16.85 0.53 2.40
CA GLY A 344 15.66 0.90 3.18
C GLY A 344 15.70 2.27 3.81
N TRP A 345 16.88 2.80 4.23
CA TRP A 345 16.93 4.00 5.05
C TRP A 345 16.33 5.27 4.39
N ARG A 346 16.58 5.46 3.08
CA ARG A 346 16.02 6.63 2.36
C ARG A 346 14.51 6.59 2.26
N ALA A 347 13.96 5.40 1.97
CA ALA A 347 12.52 5.19 1.92
C ALA A 347 11.89 5.40 3.31
N SER A 348 12.50 4.84 4.35
CA SER A 348 12.05 5.00 5.73
C SER A 348 12.09 6.46 6.19
N ALA A 349 13.17 7.18 5.90
CA ALA A 349 13.26 8.60 6.21
C ALA A 349 12.18 9.42 5.49
N ALA A 350 11.96 9.16 4.20
CA ALA A 350 10.91 9.83 3.44
C ALA A 350 9.52 9.57 4.03
N MET A 351 9.20 8.32 4.38
CA MET A 351 7.92 7.96 4.97
C MET A 351 7.71 8.60 6.35
N GLY A 352 8.73 8.60 7.21
CA GLY A 352 8.66 9.28 8.50
C GLY A 352 8.39 10.78 8.37
N LEU A 353 9.03 11.44 7.39
CA LEU A 353 8.80 12.86 7.11
C LEU A 353 7.41 13.12 6.49
N PHE A 354 6.89 12.25 5.63
CA PHE A 354 5.50 12.35 5.18
C PHE A 354 4.51 12.12 6.32
N GLY A 355 4.84 11.23 7.25
CA GLY A 355 4.09 11.07 8.49
C GLY A 355 4.06 12.36 9.32
N ALA A 356 5.22 12.98 9.53
CA ALA A 356 5.35 14.26 10.21
C ALA A 356 4.51 15.36 9.53
N MET A 357 4.60 15.46 8.19
CA MET A 357 3.81 16.40 7.39
C MET A 357 2.30 16.17 7.58
N GLY A 358 1.85 14.91 7.51
CA GLY A 358 0.44 14.56 7.66
C GLY A 358 -0.13 14.92 9.03
N GLN A 359 0.60 14.64 10.12
CA GLN A 359 0.13 14.98 11.47
C GLN A 359 0.20 16.48 11.77
N MET A 360 1.16 17.22 11.20
CA MET A 360 1.12 18.68 11.27
C MET A 360 -0.11 19.27 10.58
N ILE A 361 -0.53 18.68 9.46
CA ILE A 361 -1.78 19.04 8.78
C ILE A 361 -2.97 18.68 9.67
N ALA A 362 -3.03 17.45 10.18
CA ALA A 362 -4.14 16.93 10.98
C ALA A 362 -4.39 17.76 12.26
N TYR A 363 -3.32 18.17 12.93
CA TYR A 363 -3.39 18.90 14.21
C TYR A 363 -3.11 20.40 14.08
N SER A 364 -3.20 20.96 12.87
CA SER A 364 -3.17 22.41 12.68
C SER A 364 -4.32 23.11 13.39
N GLY A 365 -4.10 24.34 13.87
CA GLY A 365 -5.12 25.12 14.57
C GLY A 365 -5.36 24.72 16.04
N TYR A 366 -4.63 23.76 16.58
CA TYR A 366 -4.68 23.47 18.02
C TYR A 366 -3.86 24.48 18.81
N SER A 367 -4.37 24.83 20.00
CA SER A 367 -3.67 25.66 20.99
C SER A 367 -2.46 24.93 21.60
N ASP A 368 -1.64 25.66 22.36
CA ASP A 368 -0.58 25.04 23.15
C ASP A 368 -1.18 23.96 24.09
N GLY A 369 -0.52 22.80 24.15
CA GLY A 369 -0.99 21.65 24.91
C GLY A 369 -2.19 20.91 24.31
N PHE A 370 -2.63 21.24 23.09
CA PHE A 370 -3.72 20.57 22.34
C PHE A 370 -5.08 20.60 23.07
N SER A 371 -5.33 21.60 23.90
CA SER A 371 -6.53 21.70 24.72
C SER A 371 -7.73 22.29 23.99
N VAL A 372 -7.50 23.19 23.03
CA VAL A 372 -8.54 23.90 22.27
C VAL A 372 -8.23 23.83 20.78
N LEU A 373 -9.24 23.52 19.98
CA LEU A 373 -9.15 23.53 18.50
C LEU A 373 -9.82 24.78 17.94
N ASP A 374 -9.07 25.59 17.25
CA ASP A 374 -9.60 26.61 16.34
C ASP A 374 -9.93 25.99 14.99
N GLN A 375 -11.19 25.63 14.79
CA GLN A 375 -11.66 24.97 13.58
C GLN A 375 -11.38 25.78 12.30
N LEU A 376 -11.44 27.13 12.39
CA LEU A 376 -11.20 27.99 11.24
C LEU A 376 -9.72 27.96 10.78
N HIS A 377 -8.82 27.53 11.64
CA HIS A 377 -7.41 27.36 11.35
C HIS A 377 -6.97 25.88 11.36
N ASN A 378 -7.92 24.93 11.34
CA ASN A 378 -7.63 23.51 11.17
C ASN A 378 -7.73 23.11 9.70
N MET A 379 -6.62 22.68 9.09
CA MET A 379 -6.56 22.37 7.66
C MET A 379 -7.56 21.29 7.22
N PRO A 380 -7.73 20.13 7.92
CA PRO A 380 -8.74 19.15 7.55
C PRO A 380 -10.17 19.71 7.58
N TRP A 381 -10.50 20.53 8.59
CA TRP A 381 -11.80 21.17 8.69
C TRP A 381 -12.02 22.18 7.55
N VAL A 382 -11.05 23.03 7.28
CA VAL A 382 -11.11 24.04 6.21
C VAL A 382 -11.26 23.36 4.84
N LEU A 383 -10.49 22.30 4.59
CA LEU A 383 -10.57 21.52 3.36
C LEU A 383 -11.94 20.84 3.22
N SER A 384 -12.41 20.16 4.25
CA SER A 384 -13.69 19.44 4.23
C SER A 384 -14.88 20.39 4.04
N HIS A 385 -14.86 21.54 4.71
CA HIS A 385 -15.88 22.57 4.57
C HIS A 385 -15.91 23.19 3.16
N GLY A 386 -14.75 23.53 2.62
CA GLY A 386 -14.62 24.03 1.23
C GLY A 386 -15.06 22.97 0.22
N LEU A 387 -14.62 21.73 0.35
CA LEU A 387 -15.03 20.64 -0.53
C LEU A 387 -16.54 20.39 -0.47
N LYS A 388 -17.16 20.38 0.74
CA LYS A 388 -18.62 20.32 0.86
C LYS A 388 -19.30 21.45 0.10
N THR A 389 -18.79 22.66 0.23
CA THR A 389 -19.38 23.86 -0.41
C THR A 389 -19.33 23.80 -1.92
N TYR A 390 -18.17 23.37 -2.49
CA TYR A 390 -17.96 23.37 -3.95
C TYR A 390 -18.42 22.10 -4.65
N THR A 391 -18.40 20.95 -3.98
CA THR A 391 -18.71 19.64 -4.60
C THR A 391 -19.93 18.95 -4.01
N GLY A 392 -20.38 19.36 -2.82
CA GLY A 392 -21.49 18.69 -2.11
C GLY A 392 -21.24 17.19 -1.93
N GLY A 393 -22.27 16.38 -2.12
CA GLY A 393 -22.19 14.92 -2.04
C GLY A 393 -21.33 14.27 -3.12
N LEU A 394 -21.01 14.98 -4.20
CA LEU A 394 -20.10 14.47 -5.25
C LEU A 394 -18.67 14.30 -4.74
N TYR A 395 -18.30 14.92 -3.58
CA TYR A 395 -17.00 14.70 -2.97
C TYR A 395 -16.67 13.22 -2.80
N VAL A 396 -17.64 12.40 -2.43
CA VAL A 396 -17.47 10.96 -2.22
C VAL A 396 -16.88 10.27 -3.46
N LEU A 397 -17.30 10.68 -4.65
CA LEU A 397 -16.79 10.17 -5.93
C LEU A 397 -15.28 10.45 -6.09
N PHE A 398 -14.80 11.59 -5.59
CA PHE A 398 -13.42 12.03 -5.73
C PHE A 398 -12.47 11.47 -4.66
N VAL A 399 -12.97 10.86 -3.60
CA VAL A 399 -12.14 10.33 -2.50
C VAL A 399 -11.08 9.34 -2.97
N PRO A 400 -11.38 8.30 -3.77
CA PRO A 400 -10.35 7.40 -4.28
C PRO A 400 -9.35 8.11 -5.22
N PHE A 401 -9.80 9.11 -5.97
CA PHE A 401 -8.92 9.92 -6.80
C PHE A 401 -7.93 10.74 -5.96
N LEU A 402 -8.34 11.30 -4.82
CA LEU A 402 -7.42 11.94 -3.87
C LEU A 402 -6.35 10.96 -3.35
N GLY A 403 -6.77 9.74 -3.03
CA GLY A 403 -5.86 8.66 -2.67
C GLY A 403 -4.82 8.39 -3.76
N TRP A 404 -5.28 8.26 -5.01
CA TRP A 404 -4.44 8.08 -6.18
C TRP A 404 -3.44 9.23 -6.36
N VAL A 405 -3.90 10.50 -6.29
CA VAL A 405 -3.04 11.70 -6.40
C VAL A 405 -1.95 11.68 -5.34
N GLY A 406 -2.31 11.43 -4.08
CA GLY A 406 -1.34 11.42 -2.98
C GLY A 406 -0.23 10.38 -3.19
N THR A 407 -0.56 9.18 -3.65
CA THR A 407 0.42 8.14 -3.94
C THR A 407 1.22 8.44 -5.21
N PHE A 408 0.60 8.96 -6.25
CA PHE A 408 1.29 9.41 -7.46
C PHE A 408 2.41 10.41 -7.13
N LEU A 409 2.11 11.41 -6.28
CA LEU A 409 3.05 12.46 -5.93
C LEU A 409 4.14 11.99 -4.96
N THR A 410 3.77 11.25 -3.92
CA THR A 410 4.69 10.88 -2.84
C THR A 410 5.47 9.59 -3.13
N GLY A 411 4.94 8.74 -3.99
CA GLY A 411 5.46 7.40 -4.27
C GLY A 411 4.96 6.31 -3.31
N TYR A 412 4.23 6.68 -2.26
CA TYR A 412 3.82 5.76 -1.18
C TYR A 412 2.35 5.94 -0.82
N GLY A 413 1.58 4.85 -0.86
CA GLY A 413 0.15 4.87 -0.49
C GLY A 413 -0.09 5.38 0.93
N THR A 414 0.72 4.97 1.88
CA THR A 414 0.62 5.40 3.28
C THR A 414 0.87 6.90 3.48
N ALA A 415 1.73 7.52 2.67
CA ALA A 415 1.90 8.97 2.70
C ALA A 415 0.61 9.69 2.28
N SER A 416 -0.12 9.15 1.28
CA SER A 416 -1.45 9.65 0.92
C SER A 416 -2.44 9.54 2.08
N LEU A 417 -2.41 8.44 2.84
CA LEU A 417 -3.28 8.26 4.02
C LEU A 417 -2.96 9.27 5.12
N MET A 418 -1.68 9.55 5.36
CA MET A 418 -1.25 10.57 6.33
C MET A 418 -1.73 11.98 5.93
N LEU A 419 -1.65 12.32 4.64
CA LEU A 419 -2.04 13.63 4.15
C LEU A 419 -3.56 13.87 4.19
N PHE A 420 -4.36 12.83 3.88
CA PHE A 420 -5.78 13.00 3.62
C PHE A 420 -6.69 12.17 4.55
N GLY A 421 -6.14 11.35 5.46
CA GLY A 421 -6.95 10.48 6.33
C GLY A 421 -7.89 11.27 7.25
N GLN A 422 -7.37 12.26 7.96
CA GLN A 422 -8.19 13.11 8.82
C GLN A 422 -9.21 13.96 8.04
N LEU A 423 -8.89 14.35 6.80
CA LEU A 423 -9.83 15.01 5.92
C LEU A 423 -11.08 14.13 5.68
N GLN A 424 -10.91 12.80 5.52
CA GLN A 424 -12.05 11.91 5.30
C GLN A 424 -12.97 11.84 6.51
N VAL A 425 -12.40 11.81 7.71
CA VAL A 425 -13.18 11.81 8.96
C VAL A 425 -14.01 13.09 9.09
N GLN A 426 -13.39 14.24 8.85
CA GLN A 426 -14.07 15.54 8.91
C GLN A 426 -15.15 15.68 7.82
N ALA A 427 -14.83 15.29 6.59
CA ALA A 427 -15.75 15.34 5.46
C ALA A 427 -16.96 14.41 5.68
N ALA A 428 -16.73 13.22 6.24
CA ALA A 428 -17.80 12.28 6.55
C ALA A 428 -18.82 12.87 7.54
N GLY A 429 -18.35 13.51 8.61
CA GLY A 429 -19.23 14.19 9.56
C GLY A 429 -20.03 15.34 8.93
N LEU A 430 -19.41 16.12 8.05
CA LEU A 430 -20.08 17.22 7.36
C LEU A 430 -21.10 16.76 6.30
N LEU A 431 -20.85 15.63 5.64
CA LEU A 431 -21.71 15.10 4.59
C LEU A 431 -22.75 14.09 5.10
N ASN A 432 -22.71 13.74 6.38
CA ASN A 432 -23.53 12.69 6.99
C ASN A 432 -23.39 11.33 6.31
N VAL A 433 -22.14 10.94 5.99
CA VAL A 433 -21.79 9.64 5.40
C VAL A 433 -20.82 8.89 6.30
N SER A 434 -20.62 7.60 6.04
CA SER A 434 -19.73 6.77 6.86
C SER A 434 -18.25 7.16 6.71
N ALA A 435 -17.60 7.51 7.82
CA ALA A 435 -16.17 7.80 7.86
C ALA A 435 -15.32 6.56 7.51
N VAL A 436 -15.78 5.37 7.87
CA VAL A 436 -15.12 4.10 7.54
C VAL A 436 -15.07 3.90 6.03
N TRP A 437 -16.20 4.09 5.33
CA TRP A 437 -16.24 3.92 3.87
C TRP A 437 -15.43 4.99 3.14
N LEU A 438 -15.47 6.26 3.57
CA LEU A 438 -14.65 7.31 2.96
C LEU A 438 -13.15 7.01 3.14
N SER A 439 -12.74 6.66 4.35
CA SER A 439 -11.34 6.34 4.64
C SER A 439 -10.88 5.10 3.87
N ALA A 440 -11.72 4.07 3.76
CA ALA A 440 -11.44 2.89 2.94
C ALA A 440 -11.31 3.25 1.44
N GLY A 441 -12.17 4.13 0.94
CA GLY A 441 -12.09 4.66 -0.43
C GLY A 441 -10.78 5.38 -0.70
N LEU A 442 -10.30 6.18 0.26
CA LEU A 442 -8.98 6.81 0.19
C LEU A 442 -7.86 5.75 0.12
N ALA A 443 -7.92 4.71 0.94
CA ALA A 443 -6.89 3.64 0.96
C ALA A 443 -6.84 2.87 -0.35
N VAL A 444 -7.99 2.49 -0.91
CA VAL A 444 -8.06 1.78 -2.20
C VAL A 444 -7.60 2.69 -3.34
N GLY A 445 -7.97 3.97 -3.32
CA GLY A 445 -7.46 4.94 -4.27
C GLY A 445 -5.94 5.13 -4.16
N ALA A 446 -5.40 5.21 -2.95
CA ALA A 446 -3.96 5.26 -2.70
C ALA A 446 -3.25 4.01 -3.24
N SER A 447 -3.86 2.85 -3.13
CA SER A 447 -3.36 1.59 -3.70
C SER A 447 -3.29 1.66 -5.23
N LEU A 448 -4.34 2.13 -5.88
CA LEU A 448 -4.38 2.35 -7.33
C LEU A 448 -3.33 3.37 -7.81
N GLY A 449 -2.98 4.36 -6.98
CA GLY A 449 -1.94 5.33 -7.29
C GLY A 449 -0.56 4.71 -7.51
N SER A 450 -0.31 3.51 -6.99
CA SER A 450 0.95 2.79 -7.15
C SER A 450 1.31 2.52 -8.61
N ILE A 451 0.33 2.26 -9.50
CA ILE A 451 0.58 1.97 -10.91
C ILE A 451 1.20 3.14 -11.67
N SER A 452 0.88 4.35 -11.23
CA SER A 452 1.34 5.60 -11.83
C SER A 452 2.48 6.25 -11.04
N SER A 453 2.96 5.60 -9.98
CA SER A 453 4.02 6.14 -9.14
C SER A 453 5.37 6.13 -9.85
N PRO A 454 6.00 7.29 -10.10
CA PRO A 454 7.34 7.34 -10.68
C PRO A 454 8.37 6.54 -9.87
N PHE A 455 8.21 6.49 -8.54
CA PHE A 455 9.08 5.72 -7.65
C PHE A 455 8.97 4.20 -7.90
N LYS A 456 7.77 3.66 -7.97
CA LYS A 456 7.53 2.24 -8.25
C LYS A 456 8.03 1.85 -9.65
N ILE A 457 7.77 2.70 -10.64
CA ILE A 457 8.25 2.52 -12.02
C ILE A 457 9.78 2.54 -12.08
N ALA A 458 10.44 3.42 -11.32
CA ALA A 458 11.90 3.47 -11.24
C ALA A 458 12.52 2.21 -10.61
N ILE A 459 11.77 1.45 -9.80
CA ILE A 459 12.19 0.14 -9.30
C ILE A 459 12.01 -0.94 -10.38
N ALA A 460 10.86 -0.94 -11.08
CA ALA A 460 10.50 -1.97 -12.05
C ALA A 460 11.30 -1.87 -13.36
N ALA A 461 11.46 -0.67 -13.89
CA ALA A 461 12.02 -0.44 -15.23
C ALA A 461 13.45 -1.02 -15.43
N PRO A 462 14.42 -0.85 -14.51
CA PRO A 462 15.74 -1.43 -14.67
C PRO A 462 15.75 -2.96 -14.68
N MET A 463 14.76 -3.60 -14.04
CA MET A 463 14.70 -5.06 -13.87
C MET A 463 14.28 -5.81 -15.14
N CYS A 464 13.70 -5.11 -16.12
CA CYS A 464 13.19 -5.71 -17.36
C CYS A 464 13.65 -4.97 -18.63
N GLY A 465 14.69 -4.13 -18.55
CA GLY A 465 15.22 -3.41 -19.70
C GLY A 465 14.36 -2.25 -20.19
N ALA A 466 13.49 -1.70 -19.34
CA ALA A 466 12.64 -0.53 -19.62
C ALA A 466 13.27 0.80 -19.14
N LEU A 467 14.56 0.81 -18.79
CA LEU A 467 15.26 2.01 -18.35
C LEU A 467 15.18 3.10 -19.43
N GLY A 468 14.82 4.33 -19.05
CA GLY A 468 14.62 5.45 -19.98
C GLY A 468 13.25 5.43 -20.69
N LYS A 469 12.39 4.45 -20.42
CA LYS A 469 11.02 4.35 -20.98
C LYS A 469 9.94 4.64 -19.95
N GLU A 470 10.31 5.20 -18.79
CA GLU A 470 9.40 5.48 -17.67
C GLU A 470 8.23 6.38 -18.10
N GLY A 471 8.49 7.35 -18.97
CA GLY A 471 7.45 8.21 -19.55
C GLY A 471 6.43 7.46 -20.41
N GLN A 472 6.85 6.39 -21.11
CA GLN A 472 5.93 5.53 -21.86
C GLN A 472 5.03 4.73 -20.91
N ILE A 473 5.59 4.22 -19.82
CA ILE A 473 4.82 3.50 -18.78
C ILE A 473 3.78 4.44 -18.18
N LEU A 474 4.20 5.63 -17.74
CA LEU A 474 3.31 6.65 -17.15
C LEU A 474 2.18 7.08 -18.08
N ARG A 475 2.45 7.22 -19.38
CA ARG A 475 1.46 7.60 -20.38
C ARG A 475 0.24 6.66 -20.41
N TRP A 476 0.44 5.38 -20.11
CA TRP A 476 -0.64 4.38 -20.05
C TRP A 476 -1.20 4.21 -18.65
N THR A 477 -0.35 4.20 -17.62
CA THR A 477 -0.78 3.90 -16.25
C THR A 477 -1.52 5.06 -15.60
N ILE A 478 -1.23 6.32 -15.95
CA ILE A 478 -1.96 7.48 -15.42
C ILE A 478 -3.46 7.43 -15.78
N PRO A 479 -3.86 7.31 -17.07
CA PRO A 479 -5.28 7.19 -17.42
C PRO A 479 -5.96 5.98 -16.76
N ILE A 480 -5.28 4.84 -16.71
CA ILE A 480 -5.79 3.63 -16.05
C ILE A 480 -6.06 3.91 -14.56
N GLY A 481 -5.11 4.52 -13.85
CA GLY A 481 -5.26 4.84 -12.44
C GLY A 481 -6.40 5.82 -12.16
N VAL A 482 -6.50 6.87 -12.98
CA VAL A 482 -7.58 7.87 -12.88
C VAL A 482 -8.95 7.22 -13.10
N VAL A 483 -9.13 6.48 -14.20
CA VAL A 483 -10.40 5.83 -14.52
C VAL A 483 -10.77 4.80 -13.44
N SER A 484 -9.82 3.98 -13.00
CA SER A 484 -10.06 2.99 -11.95
C SER A 484 -10.44 3.63 -10.63
N SER A 485 -9.83 4.77 -10.26
CA SER A 485 -10.18 5.51 -9.05
C SER A 485 -11.62 6.05 -9.11
N PHE A 486 -12.05 6.56 -10.27
CA PHE A 486 -13.45 6.98 -10.45
C PHE A 486 -14.42 5.80 -10.44
N LEU A 487 -14.06 4.63 -10.99
CA LEU A 487 -14.89 3.43 -10.90
C LEU A 487 -15.10 3.00 -9.43
N VAL A 488 -14.04 3.00 -8.63
CA VAL A 488 -14.15 2.77 -7.18
C VAL A 488 -15.00 3.85 -6.51
N GLY A 489 -14.85 5.12 -6.92
CA GLY A 489 -15.64 6.24 -6.43
C GLY A 489 -17.14 6.10 -6.71
N LEU A 490 -17.53 5.58 -7.87
CA LEU A 490 -18.93 5.27 -8.21
C LEU A 490 -19.54 4.20 -7.29
N VAL A 491 -18.73 3.18 -6.94
CA VAL A 491 -19.17 2.16 -5.98
C VAL A 491 -19.24 2.76 -4.58
N LEU A 492 -18.22 3.55 -4.18
CA LEU A 492 -18.19 4.23 -2.88
C LEU A 492 -19.41 5.13 -2.67
N LEU A 493 -19.85 5.86 -3.71
CA LEU A 493 -21.02 6.72 -3.65
C LEU A 493 -22.31 5.96 -3.32
N ARG A 494 -22.37 4.65 -3.63
CA ARG A 494 -23.53 3.79 -3.35
C ARG A 494 -23.51 3.19 -1.95
N VAL A 495 -22.32 3.00 -1.37
CA VAL A 495 -22.16 2.28 -0.09
C VAL A 495 -21.87 3.21 1.09
N ALA A 496 -21.46 4.45 0.86
CA ALA A 496 -21.10 5.41 1.90
C ALA A 496 -22.30 6.16 2.50
N GLY A 497 -23.44 6.21 1.77
CA GLY A 497 -24.66 6.93 2.13
C GLY A 497 -25.64 6.15 2.97
#